data_6832fa837645d5382b2f454d276fcbec
#
_entry.id   6832fa837645d5382b2f454d276fcbec
#
_cell.length_a   1.000
_cell.length_b   1.000
_cell.length_c   1.000
_cell.angle_alpha   90.00
_cell.angle_beta   90.00
_cell.angle_gamma   90.00
#
_symmetry.space_group_name_H-M   'P 1'
#
loop_
_entity.id
_entity.type
_entity.pdbx_description
1 polymer ?
#
loop_
_entity_poly.entity_id
_entity_poly.type
_entity_poly.pdbx_seq_one_letter_code
_entity_poly.pdbx_strand_id
1 'polypeptide(L)'
;MFKQKAIKLQKMEENNATLDIRAINEKIERESAFIDLLTFELGKVIVGQKHMIERLLIGLLGQGHILLEGVPGLAKTLAINTLSQAVQGSFSRIQFTPDLLPADVIGTMIYNIKQNEFSIKKGPIFANFVLADEINRAPAKVQSALLEAMQEKQVTIGDTTFKLDKP
;
A
#
# COMPACT_ATOMS: atom_id res chain seq x y z
N MET A 1 49.06 25.83 18.77
CA MET A 1 48.15 25.09 19.67
C MET A 1 46.69 25.02 19.13
N PHE A 2 46.09 26.13 18.70
CA PHE A 2 44.70 26.15 18.16
C PHE A 2 44.48 25.37 16.86
N LYS A 3 45.40 25.42 15.89
CA LYS A 3 45.28 24.68 14.60
C LYS A 3 45.24 23.16 14.78
N GLN A 4 46.02 22.61 15.70
CA GLN A 4 46.01 21.16 15.95
C GLN A 4 44.74 20.69 16.64
N LYS A 5 44.09 21.53 17.45
CA LYS A 5 42.84 21.23 18.12
C LYS A 5 41.66 21.24 17.13
N ALA A 6 41.67 22.19 16.17
CA ALA A 6 40.67 22.25 15.11
C ALA A 6 40.75 21.04 14.18
N ILE A 7 41.94 20.61 13.76
CA ILE A 7 42.13 19.40 12.91
C ILE A 7 41.69 18.12 13.64
N LYS A 8 41.92 18.06 14.97
CA LYS A 8 41.49 16.91 15.77
C LYS A 8 39.97 16.83 15.93
N LEU A 9 39.30 17.99 16.08
CA LEU A 9 37.85 18.08 16.13
C LEU A 9 37.20 17.67 14.79
N GLN A 10 37.74 18.19 13.69
CA GLN A 10 37.26 17.88 12.34
C GLN A 10 37.41 16.39 12.02
N LYS A 11 38.50 15.74 12.38
CA LYS A 11 38.69 14.28 12.25
C LYS A 11 37.79 13.47 13.15
N MET A 12 37.41 13.99 14.32
CA MET A 12 36.45 13.30 15.21
C MET A 12 35.02 13.39 14.66
N GLU A 13 34.63 14.51 14.07
CA GLU A 13 33.34 14.69 13.41
C GLU A 13 33.22 13.82 12.15
N GLU A 14 34.24 13.77 11.31
CA GLU A 14 34.31 12.89 10.12
C GLU A 14 34.26 11.41 10.51
N ASN A 15 34.96 10.99 11.57
CA ASN A 15 34.90 9.62 12.07
C ASN A 15 33.51 9.26 12.65
N ASN A 16 32.87 10.16 13.38
CA ASN A 16 31.51 9.94 13.89
C ASN A 16 30.49 9.85 12.76
N ALA A 17 30.58 10.73 11.75
CA ALA A 17 29.72 10.68 10.57
C ALA A 17 29.90 9.37 9.78
N THR A 18 31.16 8.89 9.65
CA THR A 18 31.46 7.62 8.93
C THR A 18 30.97 6.38 9.70
N LEU A 19 31.08 6.42 11.02
CA LEU A 19 30.53 5.35 11.89
C LEU A 19 29.00 5.31 11.84
N ASP A 20 28.36 6.47 11.79
CA ASP A 20 26.90 6.60 11.69
C ASP A 20 26.39 6.07 10.33
N ILE A 21 27.07 6.39 9.23
CA ILE A 21 26.73 5.87 7.89
C ILE A 21 26.92 4.36 7.80
N ARG A 22 27.96 3.79 8.39
CA ARG A 22 28.16 2.32 8.42
C ARG A 22 27.07 1.61 9.20
N ALA A 23 26.71 2.12 10.38
CA ALA A 23 25.64 1.58 11.19
C ALA A 23 24.28 1.66 10.48
N ILE A 24 24.02 2.75 9.76
CA ILE A 24 22.83 2.91 8.93
C ILE A 24 22.83 1.90 7.78
N ASN A 25 23.94 1.72 7.07
CA ASN A 25 24.04 0.77 5.98
C ASN A 25 23.83 -0.69 6.45
N GLU A 26 24.46 -1.08 7.54
CA GLU A 26 24.26 -2.41 8.15
C GLU A 26 22.80 -2.64 8.57
N LYS A 27 22.16 -1.61 9.09
CA LYS A 27 20.72 -1.65 9.41
C LYS A 27 19.87 -1.80 8.15
N ILE A 28 20.17 -1.03 7.10
CA ILE A 28 19.46 -1.11 5.81
C ILE A 28 19.61 -2.52 5.21
N GLU A 29 20.81 -3.08 5.14
CA GLU A 29 21.06 -4.42 4.61
C GLU A 29 20.26 -5.48 5.37
N ARG A 30 20.25 -5.41 6.69
CA ARG A 30 19.47 -6.35 7.53
C ARG A 30 17.97 -6.20 7.33
N GLU A 31 17.48 -4.96 7.34
CA GLU A 31 16.05 -4.67 7.22
C GLU A 31 15.53 -4.84 5.77
N SER A 32 16.40 -4.81 4.75
CA SER A 32 16.03 -5.01 3.35
C SER A 32 16.01 -6.46 2.91
N ALA A 33 16.54 -7.39 3.70
CA ALA A 33 16.62 -8.80 3.34
C ALA A 33 15.24 -9.41 2.97
N PHE A 34 14.15 -8.95 3.61
CA PHE A 34 12.81 -9.41 3.26
C PHE A 34 12.34 -8.93 1.87
N ILE A 35 12.86 -7.80 1.37
CA ILE A 35 12.55 -7.29 0.02
C ILE A 35 13.14 -8.20 -1.05
N ASP A 36 14.35 -8.71 -0.82
CA ASP A 36 14.97 -9.67 -1.73
C ASP A 36 14.16 -10.97 -1.78
N LEU A 37 13.66 -11.44 -0.62
CA LEU A 37 12.77 -12.59 -0.54
C LEU A 37 11.45 -12.34 -1.28
N LEU A 38 10.81 -11.19 -1.07
CA LEU A 38 9.58 -10.82 -1.79
C LEU A 38 9.81 -10.73 -3.29
N THR A 39 10.90 -10.11 -3.71
CA THR A 39 11.27 -10.00 -5.14
C THR A 39 11.47 -11.37 -5.76
N PHE A 40 12.13 -12.28 -5.04
CA PHE A 40 12.32 -13.65 -5.47
C PHE A 40 10.99 -14.42 -5.58
N GLU A 41 10.13 -14.34 -4.56
CA GLU A 41 8.81 -15.01 -4.58
C GLU A 41 7.92 -14.47 -5.73
N LEU A 42 7.86 -13.15 -5.89
CA LEU A 42 7.13 -12.54 -7.01
C LEU A 42 7.69 -12.96 -8.36
N GLY A 43 9.02 -13.07 -8.48
CA GLY A 43 9.71 -13.49 -9.71
C GLY A 43 9.43 -14.92 -10.16
N LYS A 44 8.98 -15.81 -9.25
CA LYS A 44 8.54 -17.18 -9.59
C LYS A 44 7.24 -17.18 -10.40
N VAL A 45 6.38 -16.18 -10.18
CA VAL A 45 5.04 -16.09 -10.79
C VAL A 45 5.02 -15.07 -11.92
N ILE A 46 5.70 -13.94 -11.74
CA ILE A 46 5.68 -12.80 -12.66
C ILE A 46 6.99 -12.77 -13.46
N VAL A 47 6.91 -13.19 -14.70
CA VAL A 47 8.07 -13.23 -15.60
C VAL A 47 8.17 -11.93 -16.41
N GLY A 48 9.36 -11.33 -16.45
CA GLY A 48 9.66 -10.20 -17.35
C GLY A 48 9.16 -8.82 -16.89
N GLN A 49 8.44 -8.70 -15.75
CA GLN A 49 7.86 -7.45 -15.26
C GLN A 49 8.64 -6.83 -14.08
N LYS A 50 9.97 -6.87 -14.12
CA LYS A 50 10.84 -6.39 -13.02
C LYS A 50 10.50 -4.97 -12.57
N HIS A 51 10.33 -4.05 -13.53
CA HIS A 51 10.01 -2.65 -13.22
C HIS A 51 8.67 -2.50 -12.49
N MET A 52 7.64 -3.26 -12.87
CA MET A 52 6.36 -3.26 -12.17
C MET A 52 6.50 -3.78 -10.73
N ILE A 53 7.23 -4.88 -10.54
CA ILE A 53 7.50 -5.45 -9.21
C ILE A 53 8.23 -4.42 -8.33
N GLU A 54 9.29 -3.79 -8.82
CA GLU A 54 10.02 -2.74 -8.10
C GLU A 54 9.11 -1.60 -7.66
N ARG A 55 8.23 -1.11 -8.55
CA ARG A 55 7.28 -0.03 -8.22
C ARG A 55 6.24 -0.46 -7.20
N LEU A 56 5.76 -1.71 -7.26
CA LEU A 56 4.87 -2.26 -6.25
C LEU A 56 5.53 -2.33 -4.87
N LEU A 57 6.79 -2.75 -4.81
CA LEU A 57 7.55 -2.80 -3.55
C LEU A 57 7.84 -1.39 -3.00
N ILE A 58 8.18 -0.43 -3.87
CA ILE A 58 8.34 0.98 -3.46
C ILE A 58 7.04 1.54 -2.88
N GLY A 59 5.90 1.27 -3.53
CA GLY A 59 4.60 1.70 -3.03
C GLY A 59 4.24 1.06 -1.69
N LEU A 60 4.55 -0.22 -1.50
CA LEU A 60 4.36 -0.94 -0.24
C LEU A 60 5.20 -0.30 0.88
N LEU A 61 6.49 -0.12 0.65
CA LEU A 61 7.41 0.48 1.64
C LEU A 61 7.06 1.94 1.96
N GLY A 62 6.64 2.70 0.94
CA GLY A 62 6.21 4.09 1.08
C GLY A 62 4.80 4.25 1.65
N GLN A 63 4.07 3.14 1.89
CA GLN A 63 2.64 3.15 2.30
C GLN A 63 1.79 4.04 1.37
N GLY A 64 2.15 4.06 0.09
CA GLY A 64 1.56 4.90 -0.94
C GLY A 64 0.62 4.15 -1.89
N HIS A 65 0.02 4.90 -2.80
CA HIS A 65 -0.81 4.37 -3.87
C HIS A 65 -0.03 4.35 -5.18
N ILE A 66 -0.35 3.39 -6.05
CA ILE A 66 0.36 3.19 -7.31
C ILE A 66 -0.65 3.28 -8.45
N LEU A 67 -0.35 4.10 -9.45
CA LEU A 67 -1.07 4.11 -10.70
C LEU A 67 -0.37 3.18 -11.70
N LEU A 68 -1.09 2.15 -12.16
CA LEU A 68 -0.62 1.21 -13.17
C LEU A 68 -1.30 1.48 -14.50
N GLU A 69 -0.62 2.18 -15.38
CA GLU A 69 -1.06 2.40 -16.76
C GLU A 69 -0.45 1.33 -17.68
N GLY A 70 -1.21 0.93 -18.68
CA GLY A 70 -0.73 -0.01 -19.69
C GLY A 70 -1.85 -0.83 -20.32
N VAL A 71 -1.51 -1.52 -21.38
CA VAL A 71 -2.45 -2.37 -22.15
C VAL A 71 -3.02 -3.51 -21.28
N PRO A 72 -4.21 -4.02 -21.63
CA PRO A 72 -4.74 -5.23 -21.00
C PRO A 72 -3.78 -6.43 -21.16
N GLY A 73 -3.81 -7.35 -20.19
CA GLY A 73 -2.99 -8.58 -20.26
C GLY A 73 -1.59 -8.49 -19.63
N LEU A 74 -1.19 -7.37 -19.03
CA LEU A 74 0.11 -7.20 -18.34
C LEU A 74 0.19 -7.86 -16.96
N ALA A 75 -0.65 -8.82 -16.67
CA ALA A 75 -0.69 -9.56 -15.40
C ALA A 75 -0.80 -8.66 -14.14
N LYS A 76 -1.37 -7.45 -14.26
CA LYS A 76 -1.52 -6.49 -13.14
C LYS A 76 -2.22 -7.12 -11.93
N THR A 77 -3.37 -7.76 -12.16
CA THR A 77 -4.14 -8.44 -11.11
C THR A 77 -3.34 -9.57 -10.47
N LEU A 78 -2.64 -10.36 -11.29
CA LEU A 78 -1.81 -11.46 -10.80
C LEU A 78 -0.67 -10.93 -9.92
N ALA A 79 0.00 -9.86 -10.33
CA ALA A 79 1.11 -9.27 -9.58
C ALA A 79 0.68 -8.78 -8.19
N ILE A 80 -0.43 -8.03 -8.11
CA ILE A 80 -0.92 -7.49 -6.83
C ILE A 80 -1.45 -8.62 -5.94
N ASN A 81 -2.16 -9.60 -6.50
CA ASN A 81 -2.63 -10.76 -5.75
C ASN A 81 -1.45 -11.59 -5.21
N THR A 82 -0.42 -11.85 -6.03
CA THR A 82 0.78 -12.56 -5.59
C THR A 82 1.52 -11.79 -4.50
N LEU A 83 1.64 -10.47 -4.62
CA LEU A 83 2.24 -9.63 -3.58
C LEU A 83 1.44 -9.71 -2.27
N SER A 84 0.11 -9.60 -2.33
CA SER A 84 -0.74 -9.67 -1.14
C SER A 84 -0.59 -11.02 -0.42
N GLN A 85 -0.52 -12.11 -1.18
CA GLN A 85 -0.30 -13.45 -0.63
C GLN A 85 1.08 -13.60 0.02
N ALA A 86 2.12 -13.07 -0.63
CA ALA A 86 3.49 -13.13 -0.12
C ALA A 86 3.66 -12.40 1.23
N VAL A 87 2.91 -11.32 1.45
CA VAL A 87 2.90 -10.59 2.73
C VAL A 87 1.74 -10.97 3.64
N GLN A 88 0.98 -12.02 3.31
CA GLN A 88 -0.20 -12.50 4.06
C GLN A 88 -1.28 -11.43 4.26
N GLY A 89 -1.39 -10.50 3.32
CA GLY A 89 -2.40 -9.46 3.29
C GLY A 89 -3.67 -9.88 2.55
N SER A 90 -4.80 -9.28 2.90
CA SER A 90 -6.06 -9.46 2.16
C SER A 90 -6.04 -8.69 0.84
N PHE A 91 -6.62 -9.28 -0.20
CA PHE A 91 -6.71 -8.70 -1.53
C PHE A 91 -8.17 -8.54 -1.96
N SER A 92 -8.48 -7.41 -2.58
CA SER A 92 -9.77 -7.16 -3.22
C SER A 92 -9.57 -6.51 -4.58
N ARG A 93 -10.42 -6.86 -5.54
CA ARG A 93 -10.51 -6.21 -6.85
C ARG A 93 -11.86 -5.53 -6.99
N ILE A 94 -11.83 -4.26 -7.34
CA ILE A 94 -13.02 -3.46 -7.61
C ILE A 94 -12.98 -3.06 -9.09
N GLN A 95 -13.96 -3.56 -9.85
CA GLN A 95 -14.17 -3.14 -11.23
C GLN A 95 -15.08 -1.91 -11.24
N PHE A 96 -14.55 -0.76 -11.64
CA PHE A 96 -15.33 0.48 -11.68
C PHE A 96 -16.18 0.57 -12.94
N THR A 97 -17.47 0.86 -12.74
CA THR A 97 -18.47 1.06 -13.79
C THR A 97 -19.26 2.33 -13.50
N PRO A 98 -19.91 2.94 -14.53
CA PRO A 98 -20.66 4.19 -14.35
C PRO A 98 -21.86 4.11 -13.40
N ASP A 99 -22.37 2.91 -13.13
CA ASP A 99 -23.51 2.64 -12.26
C ASP A 99 -23.13 2.23 -10.83
N LEU A 100 -21.80 2.12 -10.53
CA LEU A 100 -21.31 1.76 -9.22
C LEU A 100 -21.73 2.79 -8.16
N LEU A 101 -22.18 2.31 -7.00
CA LEU A 101 -22.54 3.15 -5.86
C LEU A 101 -21.41 3.19 -4.80
N PRO A 102 -21.30 4.27 -4.01
CA PRO A 102 -20.36 4.29 -2.88
C PRO A 102 -20.52 3.09 -1.93
N ALA A 103 -21.75 2.66 -1.66
CA ALA A 103 -22.06 1.51 -0.82
C ALA A 103 -21.45 0.19 -1.33
N ASP A 104 -21.26 0.04 -2.65
CA ASP A 104 -20.65 -1.14 -3.25
C ASP A 104 -19.14 -1.21 -2.94
N VAL A 105 -18.51 -0.07 -2.70
CA VAL A 105 -17.08 0.07 -2.42
C VAL A 105 -16.81 0.07 -0.92
N ILE A 106 -17.48 0.94 -0.16
CA ILE A 106 -17.23 1.13 1.27
C ILE A 106 -18.06 0.22 2.16
N GLY A 107 -19.21 -0.30 1.64
CA GLY A 107 -20.15 -1.08 2.41
C GLY A 107 -21.39 -0.31 2.83
N THR A 108 -22.28 -0.95 3.54
CA THR A 108 -23.59 -0.42 3.90
C THR A 108 -24.09 -0.94 5.24
N MET A 109 -25.04 -0.24 5.80
CA MET A 109 -25.81 -0.73 6.94
C MET A 109 -26.95 -1.63 6.47
N ILE A 110 -27.08 -2.80 7.09
CA ILE A 110 -28.14 -3.77 6.82
C ILE A 110 -28.97 -3.92 8.08
N TYR A 111 -30.29 -3.76 7.96
CA TYR A 111 -31.21 -4.03 9.04
C TYR A 111 -31.52 -5.53 9.14
N ASN A 112 -31.19 -6.13 10.28
CA ASN A 112 -31.51 -7.51 10.57
C ASN A 112 -32.86 -7.61 11.27
N ILE A 113 -33.87 -8.00 10.54
CA ILE A 113 -35.28 -8.12 11.04
C ILE A 113 -35.39 -9.11 12.23
N LYS A 114 -34.58 -10.18 12.23
CA LYS A 114 -34.68 -11.22 13.29
C LYS A 114 -34.11 -10.73 14.63
N GLN A 115 -33.09 -9.86 14.59
CA GLN A 115 -32.41 -9.33 15.77
C GLN A 115 -32.87 -7.90 16.12
N ASN A 116 -33.71 -7.29 15.26
CA ASN A 116 -34.16 -5.91 15.37
C ASN A 116 -32.99 -4.92 15.53
N GLU A 117 -31.87 -5.18 14.84
CA GLU A 117 -30.61 -4.41 14.93
C GLU A 117 -30.06 -4.09 13.54
N PHE A 118 -29.33 -2.98 13.47
CA PHE A 118 -28.51 -2.66 12.30
C PHE A 118 -27.15 -3.32 12.40
N SER A 119 -26.73 -3.99 11.34
CA SER A 119 -25.38 -4.52 11.18
C SER A 119 -24.67 -3.84 10.02
N ILE A 120 -23.35 -3.69 10.12
CA ILE A 120 -22.55 -3.10 9.05
C ILE A 120 -21.94 -4.23 8.22
N LYS A 121 -22.22 -4.19 6.93
CA LYS A 121 -21.56 -5.02 5.94
C LYS A 121 -20.44 -4.20 5.31
N LYS A 122 -19.19 -4.50 5.68
CA LYS A 122 -17.99 -3.87 5.11
C LYS A 122 -17.86 -4.19 3.64
N GLY A 123 -17.47 -3.19 2.84
CA GLY A 123 -17.21 -3.33 1.41
C GLY A 123 -15.79 -3.79 1.10
N PRO A 124 -15.47 -3.96 -0.19
CA PRO A 124 -14.16 -4.43 -0.65
C PRO A 124 -12.99 -3.49 -0.33
N ILE A 125 -13.24 -2.23 0.01
CA ILE A 125 -12.21 -1.26 0.38
C ILE A 125 -11.46 -1.63 1.66
N PHE A 126 -12.02 -2.50 2.50
CA PHE A 126 -11.42 -2.93 3.76
C PHE A 126 -10.29 -3.98 3.60
N ALA A 127 -9.93 -4.34 2.38
CA ALA A 127 -8.76 -5.17 2.14
C ALA A 127 -7.46 -4.37 2.28
N ASN A 128 -6.36 -5.04 2.65
CA ASN A 128 -5.02 -4.42 2.71
C ASN A 128 -4.55 -3.96 1.32
N PHE A 129 -4.86 -4.74 0.28
CA PHE A 129 -4.55 -4.45 -1.11
C PHE A 129 -5.84 -4.36 -1.92
N VAL A 130 -6.07 -3.21 -2.53
CA VAL A 130 -7.23 -2.98 -3.38
C VAL A 130 -6.77 -2.65 -4.79
N LEU A 131 -7.15 -3.48 -5.75
CA LEU A 131 -6.98 -3.18 -7.17
C LEU A 131 -8.23 -2.45 -7.68
N ALA A 132 -8.09 -1.15 -7.92
CA ALA A 132 -9.10 -0.31 -8.55
C ALA A 132 -8.96 -0.39 -10.08
N ASP A 133 -9.74 -1.25 -10.71
CA ASP A 133 -9.68 -1.48 -12.16
C ASP A 133 -10.65 -0.53 -12.90
N GLU A 134 -10.17 0.11 -13.96
CA GLU A 134 -10.92 1.12 -14.74
C GLU A 134 -11.47 2.29 -13.90
N ILE A 135 -10.67 2.79 -12.97
CA ILE A 135 -11.04 3.87 -12.02
C ILE A 135 -11.58 5.14 -12.71
N ASN A 136 -11.16 5.40 -13.94
CA ASN A 136 -11.62 6.51 -14.76
C ASN A 136 -13.13 6.43 -15.11
N ARG A 137 -13.74 5.27 -14.97
CA ARG A 137 -15.19 5.05 -15.20
C ARG A 137 -16.03 5.28 -13.95
N ALA A 138 -15.41 5.48 -12.79
CA ALA A 138 -16.12 5.64 -11.53
C ALA A 138 -16.97 6.94 -11.52
N PRO A 139 -18.21 6.89 -11.01
CA PRO A 139 -19.00 8.08 -10.76
C PRO A 139 -18.32 9.01 -9.74
N ALA A 140 -18.58 10.33 -9.83
CA ALA A 140 -17.94 11.33 -8.96
C ALA A 140 -18.10 11.04 -7.46
N LYS A 141 -19.28 10.54 -7.04
CA LYS A 141 -19.53 10.17 -5.64
C LYS A 141 -18.67 9.00 -5.17
N VAL A 142 -18.41 8.03 -6.04
CA VAL A 142 -17.53 6.90 -5.75
C VAL A 142 -16.08 7.34 -5.70
N GLN A 143 -15.66 8.23 -6.61
CA GLN A 143 -14.33 8.81 -6.59
C GLN A 143 -14.08 9.58 -5.27
N SER A 144 -15.05 10.37 -4.79
CA SER A 144 -14.94 11.10 -3.52
C SER A 144 -14.78 10.16 -2.33
N ALA A 145 -15.57 9.09 -2.26
CA ALA A 145 -15.45 8.08 -1.19
C ALA A 145 -14.08 7.35 -1.24
N LEU A 146 -13.58 7.08 -2.44
CA LEU A 146 -12.27 6.45 -2.60
C LEU A 146 -11.13 7.40 -2.19
N LEU A 147 -11.23 8.69 -2.53
CA LEU A 147 -10.26 9.70 -2.11
C LEU A 147 -10.20 9.85 -0.59
N GLU A 148 -11.35 9.84 0.11
CA GLU A 148 -11.38 9.82 1.58
C GLU A 148 -10.63 8.60 2.12
N ALA A 149 -10.94 7.40 1.61
CA ALA A 149 -10.27 6.17 2.01
C ALA A 149 -8.75 6.21 1.78
N MET A 150 -8.32 6.77 0.65
CA MET A 150 -6.91 6.86 0.28
C MET A 150 -6.13 7.88 1.12
N GLN A 151 -6.72 9.03 1.41
CA GLN A 151 -6.06 10.13 2.12
C GLN A 151 -6.12 9.96 3.64
N GLU A 152 -7.32 9.69 4.15
CA GLU A 152 -7.57 9.65 5.59
C GLU A 152 -7.38 8.25 6.19
N LYS A 153 -7.21 7.22 5.34
CA LYS A 153 -7.12 5.81 5.77
C LYS A 153 -8.31 5.37 6.63
N GLN A 154 -9.47 5.91 6.31
CA GLN A 154 -10.74 5.61 6.97
C GLN A 154 -11.90 5.73 6.00
N VAL A 155 -13.04 5.17 6.36
CA VAL A 155 -14.30 5.31 5.63
C VAL A 155 -15.45 5.48 6.62
N THR A 156 -16.47 6.23 6.22
CA THR A 156 -17.68 6.47 7.03
C THR A 156 -18.86 5.72 6.43
N ILE A 157 -19.51 4.87 7.23
CA ILE A 157 -20.71 4.12 6.85
C ILE A 157 -21.84 4.51 7.81
N GLY A 158 -22.86 5.21 7.32
CA GLY A 158 -23.86 5.85 8.18
C GLY A 158 -23.21 6.86 9.10
N ASP A 159 -23.38 6.70 10.41
CA ASP A 159 -22.83 7.57 11.44
C ASP A 159 -21.52 7.06 12.06
N THR A 160 -20.95 5.96 11.51
CA THR A 160 -19.79 5.30 12.10
C THR A 160 -18.58 5.37 11.16
N THR A 161 -17.46 5.85 11.68
CA THR A 161 -16.17 5.90 10.96
C THR A 161 -15.30 4.71 11.32
N PHE A 162 -14.78 4.03 10.31
CA PHE A 162 -13.92 2.85 10.40
C PHE A 162 -12.54 3.18 9.86
N LYS A 163 -11.50 2.86 10.61
CA LYS A 163 -10.13 2.90 10.11
C LYS A 163 -9.88 1.71 9.18
N LEU A 164 -9.11 1.94 8.13
CA LEU A 164 -8.62 0.90 7.24
C LEU A 164 -7.34 0.29 7.81
N ASP A 165 -7.24 -1.02 7.73
CA ASP A 165 -6.05 -1.75 8.18
C ASP A 165 -4.87 -1.49 7.22
N LYS A 166 -3.69 -1.39 7.79
CA LYS A 166 -2.45 -1.29 7.01
C LYS A 166 -2.04 -2.67 6.53
N PRO A 167 -1.40 -2.77 5.36
CA PRO A 167 -0.78 -4.02 4.93
C PRO A 167 0.42 -4.41 5.79
#